data_f55fc54700c3cc40cdb8f5829fe7ea42
#
_entry.id   f55fc54700c3cc40cdb8f5829fe7ea42
#
_cell.length_a   1.000
_cell.length_b   1.000
_cell.length_c   1.000
_cell.angle_alpha   90.00
_cell.angle_beta   90.00
_cell.angle_gamma   90.00
#
_symmetry.space_group_name_H-M   'P 1'
#
loop_
_entity.id
_entity.type
_entity.pdbx_description
1 polymer ?
#
loop_
_entity_poly.entity_id
_entity_poly.type
_entity_poly.pdbx_seq_one_letter_code
_entity_poly.pdbx_strand_id
1 'polypeptide(L)'
;MIKLMNLKFILLGSICWNFPDVGTQCTQYIVDNLSDATRCREKALDVGREQKSKIEELGGFMDDYRAHCMAIDPEGYNVDHSFEISYNIL
;
A
#
# COMPACT_ATOMS: atom_id res chain seq x y z
N MET A 1 25.57 -12.19 9.74
CA MET A 1 25.26 -12.09 9.13
C MET A 1 24.24 -12.08 8.93
N ILE A 2 23.51 -12.05 8.61
CA ILE A 2 22.71 -11.98 8.26
C ILE A 2 21.70 -11.58 8.49
N LYS A 3 21.49 -10.69 8.71
CA LYS A 3 20.37 -10.02 9.07
C LYS A 3 19.45 -9.73 8.06
N LEU A 4 19.79 -9.85 6.74
CA LEU A 4 18.84 -9.66 5.65
C LEU A 4 17.65 -10.58 5.78
N MET A 5 17.86 -11.76 6.36
CA MET A 5 16.77 -12.70 6.54
C MET A 5 15.80 -12.29 7.61
N ASN A 6 16.15 -11.30 8.41
CA ASN A 6 15.29 -10.85 9.49
C ASN A 6 14.58 -9.55 9.18
N LEU A 7 14.78 -9.01 7.99
CA LEU A 7 14.08 -7.79 7.62
C LEU A 7 12.61 -8.05 7.45
N LYS A 8 11.83 -7.11 7.91
CA LYS A 8 10.38 -7.11 7.69
C LYS A 8 10.01 -5.89 6.90
N PHE A 9 8.92 -5.98 6.20
CA PHE A 9 8.41 -4.87 5.43
C PHE A 9 7.11 -4.37 6.01
N ILE A 10 6.93 -3.05 5.94
CA ILE A 10 5.69 -2.40 6.32
C ILE A 10 5.14 -1.72 5.08
N LEU A 11 3.86 -1.90 4.86
CA LEU A 11 3.14 -1.28 3.76
C LEU A 11 2.29 -0.15 4.33
N LEU A 12 2.52 1.05 3.83
CA LEU A 12 1.71 2.22 4.19
C LEU A 12 0.99 2.67 2.93
N GLY A 13 -0.33 2.73 2.99
CA GLY A 13 -1.10 3.09 1.82
C GLY A 13 -2.06 4.24 2.06
N SER A 14 -2.37 4.94 1.00
CA SER A 14 -3.33 6.03 1.01
C SER A 14 -4.24 5.87 -0.20
N ILE A 15 -5.54 5.91 0.03
CA ILE A 15 -6.54 5.73 -1.02
C ILE A 15 -7.48 6.92 -0.99
N CYS A 16 -7.68 7.53 -2.15
CA CYS A 16 -8.68 8.59 -2.30
C CYS A 16 -9.69 8.16 -3.34
N TRP A 17 -10.95 8.42 -3.05
CA TRP A 17 -12.03 8.05 -3.97
C TRP A 17 -13.05 9.17 -4.03
N ASN A 18 -13.86 9.13 -5.07
CA ASN A 18 -14.88 10.15 -5.29
C ASN A 18 -16.21 9.48 -5.63
N PHE A 19 -17.25 9.91 -4.93
CA PHE A 19 -18.61 9.57 -5.27
C PHE A 19 -19.33 10.88 -5.65
N PRO A 20 -20.05 10.90 -6.77
CA PRO A 20 -20.61 12.16 -7.26
C PRO A 20 -21.42 12.93 -6.24
N ASP A 21 -22.12 12.23 -5.37
CA ASP A 21 -22.99 12.88 -4.39
C ASP A 21 -22.27 13.31 -3.11
N VAL A 22 -21.06 12.84 -2.89
CA VAL A 22 -20.37 13.03 -1.61
C VAL A 22 -19.09 13.83 -1.77
N GLY A 23 -18.45 13.71 -2.93
CA GLY A 23 -17.16 14.36 -3.16
C GLY A 23 -16.01 13.43 -2.88
N THR A 24 -14.83 13.99 -2.74
CA THR A 24 -13.59 13.23 -2.57
C THR A 24 -13.34 12.92 -1.11
N GLN A 25 -12.99 11.68 -0.83
CA GLN A 25 -12.63 11.23 0.51
C GLN A 25 -11.36 10.40 0.42
N CYS A 26 -10.58 10.41 1.49
CA CYS A 26 -9.34 9.65 1.53
C CYS A 26 -9.21 8.92 2.85
N THR A 27 -8.48 7.79 2.81
CA THR A 27 -8.16 7.06 4.02
C THR A 27 -6.76 6.48 3.87
N GLN A 28 -6.21 6.03 4.99
CA GLN A 28 -4.88 5.42 5.02
C GLN A 28 -4.98 4.05 5.65
N TYR A 29 -4.02 3.19 5.30
CA TYR A 29 -3.96 1.88 5.89
C TYR A 29 -2.51 1.47 6.09
N ILE A 30 -2.33 0.49 6.95
CA ILE A 30 -1.03 -0.05 7.29
C ILE A 30 -1.12 -1.57 7.30
N VAL A 31 -0.12 -2.22 6.73
CA VAL A 31 0.03 -3.67 6.85
C VAL A 31 1.47 -3.92 7.29
N ASP A 32 1.65 -4.55 8.44
CA ASP A 32 3.00 -4.79 8.93
C ASP A 32 3.36 -6.26 8.82
N ASN A 33 4.60 -6.56 9.19
CA ASN A 33 5.08 -7.93 9.29
C ASN A 33 5.07 -8.70 7.96
N LEU A 34 5.29 -7.99 6.87
CA LEU A 34 5.40 -8.63 5.57
C LEU A 34 6.80 -9.19 5.42
N SER A 35 6.91 -10.37 4.82
CA SER A 35 8.14 -11.14 4.85
C SER A 35 9.23 -10.64 3.91
N ASP A 36 8.84 -10.03 2.78
CA ASP A 36 9.84 -9.55 1.83
C ASP A 36 9.23 -8.50 0.90
N ALA A 37 10.07 -7.94 0.04
CA ALA A 37 9.65 -6.87 -0.86
C ALA A 37 8.58 -7.32 -1.83
N THR A 38 8.69 -8.55 -2.32
CA THR A 38 7.73 -9.08 -3.28
C THR A 38 6.35 -9.19 -2.64
N ARG A 39 6.28 -9.70 -1.41
CA ARG A 39 5.01 -9.78 -0.70
C ARG A 39 4.41 -8.41 -0.43
N CYS A 40 5.25 -7.45 -0.08
CA CYS A 40 4.78 -6.10 0.15
C CYS A 40 4.18 -5.52 -1.13
N ARG A 41 4.87 -5.70 -2.24
CA ARG A 41 4.38 -5.21 -3.52
C ARG A 41 3.07 -5.89 -3.91
N GLU A 42 3.01 -7.21 -3.77
CA GLU A 42 1.79 -7.94 -4.10
C GLU A 42 0.62 -7.48 -3.25
N LYS A 43 0.86 -7.28 -1.97
CA LYS A 43 -0.20 -6.82 -1.08
C LYS A 43 -0.68 -5.44 -1.48
N ALA A 44 0.24 -4.54 -1.82
CA ALA A 44 -0.13 -3.20 -2.25
C ALA A 44 -0.99 -3.24 -3.51
N LEU A 45 -0.62 -4.07 -4.48
CA LEU A 45 -1.40 -4.20 -5.70
C LEU A 45 -2.77 -4.82 -5.44
N ASP A 46 -2.81 -5.84 -4.58
CA ASP A 46 -4.07 -6.50 -4.26
C ASP A 46 -5.04 -5.54 -3.58
N VAL A 47 -4.56 -4.78 -2.60
CA VAL A 47 -5.41 -3.82 -1.90
C VAL A 47 -5.91 -2.75 -2.87
N GLY A 48 -4.99 -2.21 -3.69
CA GLY A 48 -5.37 -1.17 -4.64
C GLY A 48 -6.42 -1.64 -5.62
N ARG A 49 -6.22 -2.82 -6.19
CA ARG A 49 -7.15 -3.35 -7.18
C ARG A 49 -8.49 -3.72 -6.57
N GLU A 50 -8.45 -4.30 -5.38
CA GLU A 50 -9.68 -4.68 -4.70
C GLU A 50 -10.50 -3.44 -4.35
N GLN A 51 -9.87 -2.42 -3.81
CA GLN A 51 -10.57 -1.21 -3.44
C GLN A 51 -11.10 -0.47 -4.66
N LYS A 52 -10.31 -0.43 -5.73
CA LYS A 52 -10.75 0.18 -6.98
C LYS A 52 -12.01 -0.49 -7.49
N SER A 53 -12.04 -1.81 -7.48
CA SER A 53 -13.19 -2.57 -7.94
C SER A 53 -14.43 -2.29 -7.08
N LYS A 54 -14.27 -2.26 -5.77
CA LYS A 54 -15.38 -1.99 -4.86
C LYS A 54 -15.94 -0.60 -5.03
N ILE A 55 -15.06 0.38 -5.18
CA ILE A 55 -15.48 1.77 -5.37
C ILE A 55 -16.29 1.90 -6.66
N GLU A 56 -15.82 1.26 -7.73
CA GLU A 56 -16.51 1.32 -9.01
C GLU A 56 -17.87 0.62 -8.96
N GLU A 57 -17.95 -0.49 -8.24
CA GLU A 57 -19.21 -1.19 -8.05
C GLU A 57 -20.25 -0.33 -7.36
N LEU A 58 -19.81 0.55 -6.48
CA LEU A 58 -20.71 1.41 -5.72
C LEU A 58 -21.01 2.73 -6.44
N GLY A 59 -20.50 2.90 -7.66
CA GLY A 59 -20.82 4.08 -8.44
C GLY A 59 -19.83 5.22 -8.35
N GLY A 60 -18.69 4.98 -7.71
CA GLY A 60 -17.65 5.99 -7.60
C GLY A 60 -16.45 5.66 -8.46
N PHE A 61 -15.38 6.36 -8.24
CA PHE A 61 -14.11 6.03 -8.89
C PHE A 61 -12.95 6.33 -7.94
N MET A 62 -11.87 5.58 -8.11
CA MET A 62 -10.66 5.81 -7.34
C MET A 62 -9.95 7.02 -7.91
N ASP A 63 -9.72 8.01 -7.07
CA ASP A 63 -9.11 9.26 -7.46
C ASP A 63 -7.60 9.21 -7.37
N ASP A 64 -7.08 8.53 -6.35
CA ASP A 64 -5.64 8.40 -6.18
C ASP A 64 -5.34 7.18 -5.33
N TYR A 65 -4.19 6.59 -5.56
CA TYR A 65 -3.71 5.48 -4.75
C TYR A 65 -2.20 5.57 -4.65
N ARG A 66 -1.68 5.51 -3.44
CA ARG A 66 -0.25 5.49 -3.20
C ARG A 66 0.05 4.50 -2.09
N ALA A 67 1.11 3.75 -2.28
CA ALA A 67 1.53 2.79 -1.28
C ALA A 67 3.04 2.78 -1.22
N HIS A 68 3.56 2.74 -0.01
CA HIS A 68 5.00 2.67 0.25
C HIS A 68 5.33 1.36 0.91
N CYS A 69 6.31 0.66 0.39
CA CYS A 69 6.88 -0.50 1.03
C CYS A 69 8.21 -0.11 1.63
N MET A 70 8.36 -0.27 2.92
CA MET A 70 9.58 0.11 3.62
C MET A 70 10.12 -1.09 4.38
N ALA A 71 11.44 -1.29 4.28
CA ALA A 71 12.10 -2.35 5.03
C ALA A 71 12.48 -1.82 6.41
N ILE A 72 12.21 -2.64 7.43
CA ILE A 72 12.53 -2.27 8.80
C ILE A 72 13.28 -3.45 9.43
N ASP A 73 14.41 -3.17 10.04
CA ASP A 73 15.18 -4.24 10.66
C ASP A 73 14.53 -4.67 11.98
N PRO A 74 15.01 -5.76 12.58
CA PRO A 74 14.38 -6.29 13.79
C PRO A 74 14.38 -5.33 14.97
N GLU A 75 15.27 -4.34 14.95
CA GLU A 75 15.32 -3.35 16.02
C GLU A 75 14.46 -2.15 15.75
N GLY A 76 13.76 -2.14 14.63
CA GLY A 76 12.86 -1.04 14.33
C GLY A 76 13.48 0.09 13.55
N TYR A 77 14.73 -0.05 13.15
CA TYR A 77 15.37 0.98 12.35
C TYR A 77 14.97 0.85 10.90
N ASN A 78 14.61 1.96 10.31
CA ASN A 78 14.28 2.02 8.90
C ASN A 78 15.54 1.80 8.07
N VAL A 79 15.49 0.89 7.10
CA VAL A 79 16.62 0.70 6.21
C VAL A 79 16.26 1.24 4.83
N ASP A 80 17.27 1.44 4.02
CA ASP A 80 17.15 2.17 2.77
C ASP A 80 16.68 1.27 1.64
N HIS A 81 15.49 0.70 1.77
CA HIS A 81 14.92 -0.17 0.75
C HIS A 81 13.43 0.11 0.58
N SER A 82 13.10 1.38 0.39
CA SER A 82 11.71 1.72 0.20
C SER A 82 11.40 1.89 -1.28
N PHE A 83 10.18 1.62 -1.65
CA PHE A 83 9.71 1.89 -3.01
C PHE A 83 8.22 2.18 -2.96
N GLU A 84 7.75 2.84 -4.00
CA GLU A 84 6.38 3.33 -4.04
C GLU A 84 5.61 2.68 -5.18
N ILE A 85 4.34 2.42 -4.94
CA ILE A 85 3.41 1.92 -5.93
C ILE A 85 2.31 2.95 -6.06
N SER A 86 2.01 3.36 -7.27
CA SER A 86 1.01 4.40 -7.49
C SER A 86 -0.16 3.88 -8.29
N TYR A 87 -1.18 4.71 -8.42
CA TYR A 87 -2.40 4.38 -9.12
C TYR A 87 -2.15 3.88 -10.54
N ASN A 88 -1.13 4.40 -11.20
CA ASN A 88 -0.85 4.04 -12.59
C ASN A 88 -0.56 2.56 -12.79
N ILE A 89 -0.17 1.85 -11.74
CA ILE A 89 0.19 0.45 -11.83
C ILE A 89 -1.03 -0.46 -11.65
N LEU A 90 -2.08 0.07 -11.10
CA LEU A 90 -3.28 -0.72 -10.87
C LEU A 90 -4.00 -1.08 -12.17
#